data_72da928bd87537c163572920423e32dd
#
_entry.id   72da928bd87537c163572920423e32dd
#
_cell.length_a   1.000
_cell.length_b   1.000
_cell.length_c   1.000
_cell.angle_alpha   90.00
_cell.angle_beta   90.00
_cell.angle_gamma   90.00
#
_symmetry.space_group_name_H-M   'P 1'
#
loop_
_entity.id
_entity.type
_entity.pdbx_description
1 polymer ?
#
loop_
_entity_poly.entity_id
_entity_poly.type
_entity_poly.pdbx_seq_one_letter_code
_entity_poly.pdbx_strand_id
1 'polypeptide(L)'
;MPIRSEWTLAREGVTGDTIGRLLKLTALNPLFTLPLFLAGKYTIDGGRVAAGHATAFKHLKTLLVLGLLDKVSAWLDNAVTNNWTNDTYVWSQEVVVVTGGSDGIGKLVVHLLAERGIKVAVLDVQDLTYEAPPSVRFFKCDLSSPSSIADAASAIRSTLGDPTILINNAGVARGKTILETTEKDINLTFKVNTFAHFYLAQQFLPYMASRNHGMIVTVASLAGYVTAPSLVDYAASKSAAIAFHEGLSAELVTHYKAPKVRTVLMCQNYTKTKLFEGFDSKALFPETVAEEIVKAVLGGRSKHLVLPELAWGVAPKIRGFPLWMQYGMRKRMDNMMKSWKGRQVVQPSEAEEKVEDSTVLVAGE
;
A
#
# COMPACT_ATOMS: atom_id res chain seq x y z
N MET A 1 1.87 -5.14 -19.29
CA MET A 1 1.56 -6.41 -18.57
C MET A 1 0.09 -6.38 -18.15
N PRO A 2 -0.78 -7.26 -18.63
CA PRO A 2 -2.20 -7.18 -18.28
C PRO A 2 -2.41 -7.41 -16.78
N ILE A 3 -3.24 -6.57 -16.15
CA ILE A 3 -3.66 -6.76 -14.76
C ILE A 3 -4.42 -8.08 -14.66
N ARG A 4 -4.03 -8.93 -13.71
CA ARG A 4 -4.64 -10.26 -13.55
C ARG A 4 -6.06 -10.16 -13.02
N SER A 5 -6.92 -11.01 -13.54
CA SER A 5 -8.30 -11.16 -13.07
C SER A 5 -8.33 -11.79 -11.66
N GLU A 6 -9.36 -11.51 -10.90
CA GLU A 6 -9.60 -12.14 -9.58
C GLU A 6 -9.80 -13.68 -9.67
N TRP A 7 -10.15 -14.18 -10.85
CA TRP A 7 -10.34 -15.61 -11.12
C TRP A 7 -9.03 -16.36 -11.46
N THR A 8 -7.90 -15.65 -11.60
CA THR A 8 -6.62 -16.29 -11.85
C THR A 8 -5.95 -16.65 -10.53
N LEU A 9 -5.27 -17.80 -10.48
CA LEU A 9 -4.48 -18.21 -9.32
C LEU A 9 -3.44 -17.12 -9.01
N ALA A 10 -3.26 -16.78 -7.71
CA ALA A 10 -2.24 -15.83 -7.30
C ALA A 10 -0.86 -16.27 -7.77
N ARG A 11 0.08 -15.30 -8.01
CA ARG A 11 1.47 -15.61 -8.37
C ARG A 11 2.17 -16.42 -7.28
N GLU A 12 1.78 -16.18 -6.05
CA GLU A 12 2.26 -16.90 -4.86
C GLU A 12 1.75 -18.36 -4.79
N GLY A 13 0.91 -18.76 -5.74
CA GLY A 13 0.32 -20.11 -5.79
C GLY A 13 -0.88 -20.27 -4.87
N VAL A 14 -1.09 -21.49 -4.36
CA VAL A 14 -2.18 -21.78 -3.41
C VAL A 14 -1.76 -21.31 -2.03
N THR A 15 -2.35 -20.23 -1.58
CA THR A 15 -2.14 -19.60 -0.28
C THR A 15 -3.43 -19.58 0.53
N GLY A 16 -3.35 -19.13 1.78
CA GLY A 16 -4.54 -18.88 2.58
C GLY A 16 -5.50 -17.87 1.95
N ASP A 17 -4.98 -16.87 1.22
CA ASP A 17 -5.81 -15.90 0.48
C ASP A 17 -6.58 -16.58 -0.64
N THR A 18 -5.97 -17.55 -1.34
CA THR A 18 -6.63 -18.34 -2.37
C THR A 18 -7.83 -19.10 -1.79
N ILE A 19 -7.63 -19.74 -0.63
CA ILE A 19 -8.69 -20.47 0.07
C ILE A 19 -9.77 -19.51 0.58
N GLY A 20 -9.37 -18.41 1.21
CA GLY A 20 -10.28 -17.37 1.71
C GLY A 20 -11.15 -16.78 0.60
N ARG A 21 -10.53 -16.48 -0.56
CA ARG A 21 -11.23 -15.99 -1.76
C ARG A 21 -12.22 -17.03 -2.30
N LEU A 22 -11.81 -18.28 -2.38
CA LEU A 22 -12.70 -19.37 -2.83
C LEU A 22 -13.93 -19.50 -1.91
N LEU A 23 -13.73 -19.44 -0.60
CA LEU A 23 -14.83 -19.48 0.37
C LEU A 23 -15.77 -18.27 0.23
N LYS A 24 -15.24 -17.07 0.02
CA LYS A 24 -16.03 -15.85 -0.22
C LYS A 24 -16.82 -15.90 -1.53
N LEU A 25 -16.27 -16.52 -2.58
CA LEU A 25 -16.91 -16.65 -3.89
C LEU A 25 -17.94 -17.77 -3.92
N THR A 26 -17.87 -18.75 -3.02
CA THR A 26 -18.74 -19.93 -2.99
C THR A 26 -19.58 -20.03 -1.73
N ALA A 27 -19.05 -20.63 -0.68
CA ALA A 27 -19.79 -20.99 0.54
C ALA A 27 -20.32 -19.77 1.33
N LEU A 28 -19.61 -18.63 1.29
CA LEU A 28 -20.04 -17.37 1.91
C LEU A 28 -20.76 -16.43 0.93
N ASN A 29 -20.98 -16.84 -0.31
CA ASN A 29 -21.65 -15.98 -1.29
C ASN A 29 -23.19 -16.08 -1.14
N PRO A 30 -23.87 -14.98 -0.76
CA PRO A 30 -25.33 -14.99 -0.62
C PRO A 30 -26.09 -15.32 -1.91
N LEU A 31 -25.49 -15.10 -3.10
CA LEU A 31 -26.10 -15.46 -4.37
C LEU A 31 -26.31 -16.98 -4.53
N PHE A 32 -25.49 -17.80 -3.86
CA PHE A 32 -25.65 -19.25 -3.84
C PHE A 32 -26.35 -19.74 -2.58
N THR A 33 -26.01 -19.21 -1.42
CA THR A 33 -26.52 -19.71 -0.13
C THR A 33 -27.98 -19.28 0.13
N LEU A 34 -28.40 -18.09 -0.33
CA LEU A 34 -29.77 -17.61 -0.14
C LEU A 34 -30.81 -18.44 -0.91
N PRO A 35 -30.64 -18.70 -2.23
CA PRO A 35 -31.60 -19.57 -2.96
C PRO A 35 -31.72 -20.96 -2.35
N LEU A 36 -30.58 -21.56 -1.95
CA LEU A 36 -30.58 -22.88 -1.30
C LEU A 36 -31.32 -22.85 0.04
N PHE A 37 -31.11 -21.81 0.84
CA PHE A 37 -31.83 -21.63 2.10
C PHE A 37 -33.34 -21.44 1.90
N LEU A 38 -33.74 -20.60 0.92
CA LEU A 38 -35.12 -20.34 0.63
C LEU A 38 -35.83 -21.63 0.09
N ALA A 39 -35.15 -22.37 -0.78
CA ALA A 39 -35.67 -23.66 -1.27
C ALA A 39 -35.89 -24.63 -0.10
N GLY A 40 -34.90 -24.80 0.79
CA GLY A 40 -35.02 -25.68 1.96
C GLY A 40 -36.07 -25.24 2.97
N LYS A 41 -36.44 -23.95 3.00
CA LYS A 41 -37.42 -23.41 3.96
C LYS A 41 -38.86 -23.38 3.41
N TYR A 42 -39.05 -23.11 2.12
CA TYR A 42 -40.33 -22.73 1.57
C TYR A 42 -40.86 -23.71 0.48
N THR A 43 -40.05 -24.65 0.01
CA THR A 43 -40.55 -25.69 -0.92
C THR A 43 -40.80 -27.03 -0.20
N ILE A 44 -41.73 -27.84 -0.70
CA ILE A 44 -42.09 -29.16 -0.09
C ILE A 44 -40.86 -30.08 -0.12
N ASP A 45 -40.23 -30.24 -1.28
CA ASP A 45 -39.08 -31.14 -1.44
C ASP A 45 -37.82 -30.62 -0.73
N GLY A 46 -37.58 -29.32 -0.81
CA GLY A 46 -36.49 -28.69 -0.04
C GLY A 46 -36.65 -28.83 1.47
N GLY A 47 -37.89 -28.70 1.97
CA GLY A 47 -38.23 -28.93 3.38
C GLY A 47 -37.97 -30.35 3.85
N ARG A 48 -38.30 -31.35 3.00
CA ARG A 48 -37.97 -32.75 3.27
C ARG A 48 -36.46 -33.00 3.35
N VAL A 49 -35.70 -32.45 2.42
CA VAL A 49 -34.24 -32.56 2.42
C VAL A 49 -33.65 -31.85 3.64
N ALA A 50 -34.13 -30.64 3.95
CA ALA A 50 -33.65 -29.87 5.11
C ALA A 50 -33.96 -30.62 6.44
N ALA A 51 -35.09 -31.25 6.57
CA ALA A 51 -35.47 -32.08 7.74
C ALA A 51 -34.59 -33.34 7.85
N GLY A 52 -34.32 -34.01 6.72
CA GLY A 52 -33.40 -35.17 6.69
C GLY A 52 -31.94 -34.83 6.98
N HIS A 53 -31.54 -33.57 6.74
CA HIS A 53 -30.17 -33.09 6.93
C HIS A 53 -30.13 -31.83 7.80
N ALA A 54 -30.77 -31.83 8.95
CA ALA A 54 -30.94 -30.66 9.84
C ALA A 54 -29.63 -29.95 10.19
N THR A 55 -28.57 -30.71 10.45
CA THR A 55 -27.22 -30.13 10.76
C THR A 55 -26.67 -29.38 9.56
N ALA A 56 -26.74 -29.94 8.36
CA ALA A 56 -26.28 -29.28 7.14
C ALA A 56 -27.07 -27.99 6.85
N PHE A 57 -28.38 -28.05 7.05
CA PHE A 57 -29.24 -26.87 6.88
C PHE A 57 -28.95 -25.78 7.90
N LYS A 58 -28.61 -26.14 9.15
CA LYS A 58 -28.12 -25.18 10.16
C LYS A 58 -26.80 -24.52 9.71
N HIS A 59 -25.86 -25.29 9.19
CA HIS A 59 -24.59 -24.74 8.66
C HIS A 59 -24.83 -23.83 7.45
N LEU A 60 -25.74 -24.21 6.52
CA LEU A 60 -26.13 -23.36 5.40
C LEU A 60 -26.67 -22.01 5.88
N LYS A 61 -27.54 -22.00 6.89
CA LYS A 61 -28.06 -20.77 7.50
C LYS A 61 -26.92 -19.92 8.10
N THR A 62 -25.97 -20.54 8.80
CA THR A 62 -24.82 -19.86 9.40
C THR A 62 -23.94 -19.22 8.31
N LEU A 63 -23.61 -19.95 7.23
CA LEU A 63 -22.85 -19.46 6.11
C LEU A 63 -23.54 -18.29 5.41
N LEU A 64 -24.87 -18.37 5.21
CA LEU A 64 -25.65 -17.26 4.66
C LEU A 64 -25.56 -16.01 5.52
N VAL A 65 -25.75 -16.14 6.84
CA VAL A 65 -25.66 -14.99 7.78
C VAL A 65 -24.27 -14.38 7.75
N LEU A 66 -23.22 -15.20 7.83
CA LEU A 66 -21.84 -14.72 7.76
C LEU A 66 -21.54 -14.05 6.43
N GLY A 67 -22.00 -14.61 5.31
CA GLY A 67 -21.84 -14.01 3.98
C GLY A 67 -22.58 -12.69 3.83
N LEU A 68 -23.79 -12.57 4.37
CA LEU A 68 -24.52 -11.29 4.39
C LEU A 68 -23.80 -10.24 5.25
N LEU A 69 -23.32 -10.62 6.43
CA LEU A 69 -22.56 -9.72 7.29
C LEU A 69 -21.27 -9.24 6.60
N ASP A 70 -20.52 -10.13 5.93
CA ASP A 70 -19.32 -9.76 5.15
C ASP A 70 -19.68 -8.75 4.05
N LYS A 71 -20.75 -8.99 3.28
CA LYS A 71 -21.19 -8.07 2.22
C LYS A 71 -21.67 -6.72 2.73
N VAL A 72 -22.45 -6.70 3.81
CA VAL A 72 -22.91 -5.45 4.44
C VAL A 72 -21.73 -4.67 5.02
N SER A 73 -20.80 -5.33 5.72
CA SER A 73 -19.59 -4.70 6.23
C SER A 73 -18.75 -4.09 5.09
N ALA A 74 -18.48 -4.86 4.04
CA ALA A 74 -17.72 -4.38 2.89
C ALA A 74 -18.41 -3.20 2.16
N TRP A 75 -19.75 -3.21 2.09
CA TRP A 75 -20.50 -2.08 1.54
C TRP A 75 -20.41 -0.84 2.44
N LEU A 76 -20.53 -0.99 3.76
CA LEU A 76 -20.38 0.10 4.72
C LEU A 76 -18.96 0.66 4.68
N ASP A 77 -17.94 -0.20 4.69
CA ASP A 77 -16.54 0.22 4.59
C ASP A 77 -16.31 1.05 3.33
N ASN A 78 -16.79 0.56 2.18
CA ASN A 78 -16.67 1.29 0.93
C ASN A 78 -17.46 2.61 0.94
N ALA A 79 -18.64 2.67 1.54
CA ALA A 79 -19.44 3.88 1.61
C ALA A 79 -18.80 4.94 2.53
N VAL A 80 -18.38 4.52 3.72
CA VAL A 80 -17.79 5.41 4.74
C VAL A 80 -16.41 5.92 4.30
N THR A 81 -15.53 5.06 3.80
CA THR A 81 -14.19 5.47 3.34
C THR A 81 -14.25 6.41 2.13
N ASN A 82 -15.35 6.34 1.35
CA ASN A 82 -15.60 7.24 0.23
C ASN A 82 -16.56 8.40 0.57
N ASN A 83 -16.83 8.63 1.87
CA ASN A 83 -17.62 9.75 2.36
C ASN A 83 -19.01 9.85 1.72
N TRP A 84 -19.62 8.71 1.33
CA TRP A 84 -20.90 8.63 0.63
C TRP A 84 -20.96 9.46 -0.66
N THR A 85 -19.79 9.76 -1.27
CA THR A 85 -19.68 10.54 -2.49
C THR A 85 -19.10 9.69 -3.61
N ASN A 86 -19.46 10.02 -4.86
CA ASN A 86 -18.85 9.45 -6.04
C ASN A 86 -17.98 10.50 -6.74
N ASP A 87 -16.92 10.03 -7.37
CA ASP A 87 -16.07 10.83 -8.23
C ASP A 87 -15.74 10.02 -9.50
N THR A 88 -15.39 10.73 -10.58
CA THR A 88 -15.10 10.13 -11.88
C THR A 88 -13.75 10.63 -12.36
N TYR A 89 -12.88 9.72 -12.77
CA TYR A 89 -11.56 10.02 -13.31
C TYR A 89 -11.56 9.89 -14.82
N VAL A 90 -11.07 10.94 -15.48
CA VAL A 90 -10.83 10.93 -16.93
C VAL A 90 -9.34 10.69 -17.16
N TRP A 91 -8.95 9.43 -17.26
CA TRP A 91 -7.55 8.97 -17.21
C TRP A 91 -6.61 9.68 -18.19
N SER A 92 -7.11 10.13 -19.36
CA SER A 92 -6.31 10.90 -20.33
C SER A 92 -5.95 12.32 -19.85
N GLN A 93 -6.66 12.83 -18.83
CA GLN A 93 -6.44 14.16 -18.25
C GLN A 93 -5.69 14.10 -16.93
N GLU A 94 -5.67 12.92 -16.29
CA GLU A 94 -5.01 12.74 -14.99
C GLU A 94 -3.48 12.79 -15.12
N VAL A 95 -2.86 13.37 -14.11
CA VAL A 95 -1.40 13.36 -13.95
C VAL A 95 -1.08 12.65 -12.64
N VAL A 96 -0.32 11.56 -12.75
CA VAL A 96 0.06 10.70 -11.62
C VAL A 96 1.51 10.94 -11.25
N VAL A 97 1.78 11.25 -10.00
CA VAL A 97 3.13 11.29 -9.43
C VAL A 97 3.41 9.97 -8.72
N VAL A 98 4.53 9.32 -9.06
CA VAL A 98 4.98 8.07 -8.40
C VAL A 98 6.37 8.30 -7.82
N THR A 99 6.48 8.23 -6.51
CA THR A 99 7.80 8.28 -5.83
C THR A 99 8.44 6.89 -5.80
N GLY A 100 9.78 6.83 -5.98
CA GLY A 100 10.50 5.56 -6.05
C GLY A 100 10.11 4.74 -7.29
N GLY A 101 9.87 5.41 -8.42
CA GLY A 101 9.39 4.79 -9.65
C GLY A 101 10.49 4.23 -10.55
N SER A 102 11.76 4.36 -10.19
CA SER A 102 12.88 3.90 -11.02
C SER A 102 13.12 2.39 -10.92
N ASP A 103 12.70 1.73 -9.85
CA ASP A 103 12.89 0.28 -9.62
C ASP A 103 11.74 -0.33 -8.81
N GLY A 104 11.74 -1.65 -8.64
CA GLY A 104 10.86 -2.40 -7.74
C GLY A 104 9.37 -2.22 -8.03
N ILE A 105 8.57 -2.06 -6.97
CA ILE A 105 7.11 -1.89 -7.05
C ILE A 105 6.74 -0.64 -7.85
N GLY A 106 7.43 0.48 -7.59
CA GLY A 106 7.15 1.75 -8.26
C GLY A 106 7.31 1.67 -9.76
N LYS A 107 8.39 1.05 -10.26
CA LYS A 107 8.60 0.77 -11.69
C LYS A 107 7.41 0.03 -12.31
N LEU A 108 6.92 -1.01 -11.65
CA LEU A 108 5.79 -1.81 -12.15
C LEU A 108 4.49 -1.00 -12.16
N VAL A 109 4.25 -0.19 -11.13
CA VAL A 109 3.12 0.75 -11.09
C VAL A 109 3.19 1.73 -12.26
N VAL A 110 4.37 2.33 -12.51
CA VAL A 110 4.60 3.24 -13.65
C VAL A 110 4.26 2.56 -14.97
N HIS A 111 4.78 1.35 -15.22
CA HIS A 111 4.49 0.60 -16.44
C HIS A 111 3.00 0.31 -16.61
N LEU A 112 2.33 -0.17 -15.56
CA LEU A 112 0.90 -0.49 -15.61
C LEU A 112 0.01 0.73 -15.87
N LEU A 113 0.39 1.92 -15.40
CA LEU A 113 -0.30 3.18 -15.68
C LEU A 113 0.01 3.67 -17.09
N ALA A 114 1.27 3.61 -17.50
CA ALA A 114 1.73 4.05 -18.82
C ALA A 114 1.14 3.22 -19.97
N GLU A 115 0.96 1.90 -19.80
CA GLU A 115 0.24 1.03 -20.76
C GLU A 115 -1.19 1.48 -21.05
N ARG A 116 -1.76 2.32 -20.18
CA ARG A 116 -3.11 2.91 -20.32
C ARG A 116 -3.09 4.33 -20.85
N GLY A 117 -1.91 4.82 -21.27
CA GLY A 117 -1.73 6.18 -21.77
C GLY A 117 -1.82 7.26 -20.68
N ILE A 118 -1.80 6.88 -19.40
CA ILE A 118 -1.87 7.83 -18.29
C ILE A 118 -0.53 8.56 -18.18
N LYS A 119 -0.57 9.88 -17.96
CA LYS A 119 0.64 10.69 -17.73
C LYS A 119 1.22 10.39 -16.35
N VAL A 120 2.51 10.02 -16.32
CA VAL A 120 3.19 9.68 -15.06
C VAL A 120 4.45 10.52 -14.91
N ALA A 121 4.55 11.20 -13.77
CA ALA A 121 5.78 11.81 -13.28
C ALA A 121 6.45 10.85 -12.29
N VAL A 122 7.66 10.41 -12.59
CA VAL A 122 8.48 9.59 -11.68
C VAL A 122 9.40 10.50 -10.89
N LEU A 123 9.30 10.46 -9.56
CA LEU A 123 10.22 11.10 -8.63
C LEU A 123 11.14 10.04 -8.02
N ASP A 124 12.43 10.12 -8.31
CA ASP A 124 13.42 9.21 -7.74
C ASP A 124 14.80 9.88 -7.66
N VAL A 125 15.60 9.43 -6.72
CA VAL A 125 17.00 9.81 -6.60
C VAL A 125 17.91 9.02 -7.55
N GLN A 126 17.46 7.84 -7.96
CA GLN A 126 18.13 6.97 -8.91
C GLN A 126 17.60 7.20 -10.32
N ASP A 127 18.47 7.05 -11.32
CA ASP A 127 18.05 7.04 -12.70
C ASP A 127 17.14 5.85 -13.00
N LEU A 128 16.31 5.95 -14.04
CA LEU A 128 15.41 4.88 -14.43
C LEU A 128 16.18 3.61 -14.80
N THR A 129 15.73 2.47 -14.29
CA THR A 129 16.27 1.15 -14.66
C THR A 129 15.63 0.57 -15.92
N TYR A 130 14.86 1.38 -16.65
CA TYR A 130 14.10 1.00 -17.84
C TYR A 130 13.97 2.18 -18.78
N GLU A 131 13.65 1.89 -20.05
CA GLU A 131 13.31 2.92 -21.02
C GLU A 131 11.93 3.52 -20.71
N ALA A 132 11.86 4.84 -20.59
CA ALA A 132 10.63 5.53 -20.23
C ALA A 132 9.60 5.46 -21.35
N PRO A 133 8.38 4.93 -21.10
CA PRO A 133 7.28 5.04 -22.06
C PRO A 133 6.95 6.51 -22.41
N PRO A 134 6.35 6.78 -23.58
CA PRO A 134 6.10 8.17 -24.03
C PRO A 134 5.28 9.04 -23.06
N SER A 135 4.40 8.42 -22.26
CA SER A 135 3.58 9.12 -21.25
C SER A 135 4.30 9.34 -19.91
N VAL A 136 5.55 8.85 -19.76
CA VAL A 136 6.32 8.93 -18.52
C VAL A 136 7.38 10.03 -18.62
N ARG A 137 7.53 10.82 -17.55
CA ARG A 137 8.60 11.80 -17.38
C ARG A 137 9.31 11.55 -16.05
N PHE A 138 10.62 11.52 -16.09
CA PHE A 138 11.47 11.38 -14.92
C PHE A 138 11.92 12.74 -14.40
N PHE A 139 11.86 12.90 -13.08
CA PHE A 139 12.34 14.06 -12.35
C PHE A 139 13.23 13.56 -11.21
N LYS A 140 14.51 13.92 -11.27
CA LYS A 140 15.45 13.58 -10.20
C LYS A 140 15.06 14.33 -8.93
N CYS A 141 14.88 13.62 -7.83
CA CYS A 141 14.40 14.20 -6.59
C CYS A 141 14.93 13.43 -5.38
N ASP A 142 15.64 14.14 -4.49
CA ASP A 142 15.95 13.63 -3.17
C ASP A 142 14.78 13.89 -2.23
N LEU A 143 14.07 12.82 -1.87
CA LEU A 143 12.92 12.90 -0.96
C LEU A 143 13.30 13.22 0.49
N SER A 144 14.58 13.19 0.84
CA SER A 144 15.07 13.62 2.15
C SER A 144 15.22 15.15 2.26
N SER A 145 15.12 15.87 1.13
CA SER A 145 15.25 17.33 1.00
C SER A 145 13.93 17.99 0.62
N PRO A 146 13.34 18.84 1.50
CA PRO A 146 12.14 19.60 1.18
C PRO A 146 12.28 20.53 -0.03
N SER A 147 13.45 21.13 -0.23
CA SER A 147 13.74 22.00 -1.39
C SER A 147 13.73 21.19 -2.68
N SER A 148 14.39 20.03 -2.71
CA SER A 148 14.37 19.14 -3.87
C SER A 148 12.95 18.68 -4.24
N ILE A 149 12.10 18.43 -3.24
CA ILE A 149 10.68 18.12 -3.47
C ILE A 149 9.95 19.31 -4.08
N ALA A 150 10.17 20.52 -3.58
CA ALA A 150 9.50 21.73 -4.09
C ALA A 150 9.92 22.04 -5.54
N ASP A 151 11.22 21.92 -5.86
CA ASP A 151 11.76 22.12 -7.20
C ASP A 151 11.18 21.09 -8.19
N ALA A 152 11.19 19.81 -7.80
CA ALA A 152 10.62 18.75 -8.61
C ALA A 152 9.10 18.94 -8.81
N ALA A 153 8.36 19.35 -7.80
CA ALA A 153 6.93 19.64 -7.92
C ALA A 153 6.66 20.80 -8.86
N SER A 154 7.49 21.85 -8.85
CA SER A 154 7.40 22.98 -9.78
C SER A 154 7.67 22.52 -11.22
N ALA A 155 8.71 21.70 -11.42
CA ALA A 155 9.05 21.15 -12.72
C ALA A 155 7.94 20.24 -13.28
N ILE A 156 7.29 19.44 -12.43
CA ILE A 156 6.14 18.60 -12.83
C ILE A 156 4.99 19.49 -13.30
N ARG A 157 4.61 20.51 -12.53
CA ARG A 157 3.51 21.42 -12.87
C ARG A 157 3.74 22.12 -14.21
N SER A 158 4.96 22.57 -14.46
CA SER A 158 5.30 23.25 -15.71
C SER A 158 5.32 22.30 -16.94
N THR A 159 5.62 21.01 -16.74
CA THR A 159 5.81 20.02 -17.82
C THR A 159 4.55 19.22 -18.13
N LEU A 160 3.82 18.78 -17.12
CA LEU A 160 2.71 17.84 -17.22
C LEU A 160 1.37 18.44 -16.79
N GLY A 161 1.38 19.58 -16.10
CA GLY A 161 0.24 20.17 -15.42
C GLY A 161 0.15 19.76 -13.95
N ASP A 162 -0.91 20.21 -13.28
CA ASP A 162 -1.12 19.91 -11.85
C ASP A 162 -1.45 18.45 -11.62
N PRO A 163 -0.71 17.74 -10.75
CA PRO A 163 -0.99 16.36 -10.44
C PRO A 163 -2.32 16.19 -9.70
N THR A 164 -3.08 15.20 -10.13
CA THR A 164 -4.34 14.78 -9.51
C THR A 164 -4.18 13.52 -8.68
N ILE A 165 -3.10 12.76 -8.89
CA ILE A 165 -2.85 11.52 -8.14
C ILE A 165 -1.40 11.52 -7.65
N LEU A 166 -1.22 11.28 -6.34
CA LEU A 166 0.08 11.12 -5.70
C LEU A 166 0.22 9.70 -5.13
N ILE A 167 1.24 8.97 -5.59
CA ILE A 167 1.57 7.63 -5.08
C ILE A 167 2.88 7.72 -4.30
N ASN A 168 2.77 7.80 -2.98
CA ASN A 168 3.89 7.76 -2.03
C ASN A 168 4.35 6.30 -1.89
N ASN A 169 5.23 5.84 -2.79
CA ASN A 169 5.74 4.47 -2.83
C ASN A 169 7.21 4.36 -2.40
N ALA A 170 8.01 5.41 -2.54
CA ALA A 170 9.41 5.38 -2.13
C ALA A 170 9.58 4.92 -0.67
N GLY A 171 10.65 4.19 -0.42
CA GLY A 171 10.96 3.74 0.93
C GLY A 171 12.37 3.17 1.04
N VAL A 172 12.94 3.32 2.22
CA VAL A 172 14.25 2.79 2.60
C VAL A 172 14.15 1.97 3.88
N ALA A 173 15.08 1.02 4.06
CA ALA A 173 15.22 0.22 5.28
C ALA A 173 16.72 0.02 5.54
N ARG A 174 17.15 0.02 6.80
CA ARG A 174 18.56 -0.10 7.17
C ARG A 174 18.94 -1.49 7.70
N GLY A 175 18.01 -2.25 8.26
CA GLY A 175 18.23 -3.62 8.72
C GLY A 175 19.19 -3.73 9.91
N LYS A 176 19.23 -2.72 10.78
CA LYS A 176 20.14 -2.62 11.94
C LYS A 176 19.38 -2.76 13.25
N THR A 177 20.06 -3.27 14.27
CA THR A 177 19.54 -3.21 15.66
C THR A 177 19.56 -1.76 16.17
N ILE A 178 18.82 -1.46 17.25
CA ILE A 178 18.80 -0.09 17.85
C ILE A 178 20.21 0.40 18.20
N LEU A 179 21.08 -0.48 18.69
CA LEU A 179 22.44 -0.10 19.09
C LEU A 179 23.40 0.12 17.90
N GLU A 180 23.10 -0.48 16.75
CA GLU A 180 23.88 -0.34 15.51
C GLU A 180 23.37 0.81 14.64
N THR A 181 22.14 1.26 14.87
CA THR A 181 21.51 2.32 14.09
C THR A 181 22.11 3.67 14.44
N THR A 182 22.63 4.37 13.45
CA THR A 182 23.17 5.72 13.61
C THR A 182 22.08 6.79 13.49
N GLU A 183 22.38 8.02 13.92
CA GLU A 183 21.50 9.17 13.72
C GLU A 183 21.19 9.39 12.23
N LYS A 184 22.18 9.24 11.34
CA LYS A 184 22.01 9.35 9.89
C LYS A 184 21.03 8.31 9.36
N ASP A 185 21.10 7.06 9.83
CA ASP A 185 20.17 6.00 9.45
C ASP A 185 18.73 6.35 9.85
N ILE A 186 18.51 6.78 11.09
CA ILE A 186 17.21 7.16 11.61
C ILE A 186 16.64 8.33 10.80
N ASN A 187 17.44 9.40 10.67
CA ASN A 187 17.03 10.60 9.94
C ASN A 187 16.61 10.27 8.50
N LEU A 188 17.43 9.51 7.77
CA LEU A 188 17.09 9.14 6.39
C LEU A 188 15.82 8.28 6.33
N THR A 189 15.69 7.27 7.20
CA THR A 189 14.52 6.41 7.23
C THR A 189 13.24 7.21 7.44
N PHE A 190 13.23 8.15 8.39
CA PHE A 190 12.07 9.01 8.65
C PHE A 190 11.85 10.06 7.57
N LYS A 191 12.91 10.71 7.09
CA LYS A 191 12.79 11.70 6.01
C LYS A 191 12.13 11.11 4.76
N VAL A 192 12.58 9.94 4.31
CA VAL A 192 12.05 9.30 3.09
C VAL A 192 10.69 8.62 3.33
N ASN A 193 10.58 7.80 4.38
CA ASN A 193 9.39 6.96 4.59
C ASN A 193 8.19 7.72 5.19
N THR A 194 8.42 8.89 5.79
CA THR A 194 7.40 9.61 6.55
C THR A 194 7.32 11.09 6.17
N PHE A 195 8.39 11.87 6.39
CA PHE A 195 8.34 13.34 6.22
C PHE A 195 8.09 13.73 4.77
N ALA A 196 8.64 12.98 3.81
CA ALA A 196 8.38 13.18 2.38
C ALA A 196 6.88 13.14 2.05
N HIS A 197 6.08 12.30 2.74
CA HIS A 197 4.63 12.24 2.53
C HIS A 197 3.94 13.58 2.86
N PHE A 198 4.37 14.24 3.95
CA PHE A 198 3.84 15.57 4.32
C PHE A 198 4.26 16.61 3.29
N TYR A 199 5.54 16.66 2.91
CA TYR A 199 6.05 17.66 1.97
C TYR A 199 5.42 17.50 0.58
N LEU A 200 5.28 16.28 0.08
CA LEU A 200 4.60 16.00 -1.19
C LEU A 200 3.10 16.33 -1.14
N ALA A 201 2.44 16.02 -0.02
CA ALA A 201 1.05 16.41 0.18
C ALA A 201 0.92 17.95 0.18
N GLN A 202 1.79 18.69 0.86
CA GLN A 202 1.80 20.15 0.84
C GLN A 202 1.96 20.73 -0.57
N GLN A 203 2.69 20.03 -1.46
CA GLN A 203 2.85 20.46 -2.85
C GLN A 203 1.62 20.19 -3.71
N PHE A 204 0.98 19.03 -3.59
CA PHE A 204 -0.02 18.58 -4.56
C PHE A 204 -1.46 18.61 -4.03
N LEU A 205 -1.68 18.48 -2.72
CA LEU A 205 -3.00 18.49 -2.11
C LEU A 205 -3.79 19.81 -2.31
N PRO A 206 -3.18 21.01 -2.29
CA PRO A 206 -3.94 22.26 -2.49
C PRO A 206 -4.76 22.26 -3.77
N TYR A 207 -4.16 21.78 -4.88
CA TYR A 207 -4.88 21.68 -6.17
C TYR A 207 -6.01 20.64 -6.09
N MET A 208 -5.72 19.44 -5.58
CA MET A 208 -6.72 18.37 -5.42
C MET A 208 -7.89 18.82 -4.52
N ALA A 209 -7.59 19.49 -3.41
CA ALA A 209 -8.60 19.98 -2.48
C ALA A 209 -9.48 21.08 -3.10
N SER A 210 -8.89 22.04 -3.80
CA SER A 210 -9.64 23.13 -4.47
C SER A 210 -10.60 22.61 -5.54
N ARG A 211 -10.22 21.53 -6.22
CA ARG A 211 -11.05 20.84 -7.23
C ARG A 211 -12.00 19.82 -6.65
N ASN A 212 -11.85 19.49 -5.35
CA ASN A 212 -12.53 18.37 -4.69
C ASN A 212 -12.43 17.10 -5.53
N HIS A 213 -11.22 16.84 -6.10
CA HIS A 213 -10.93 15.76 -7.03
C HIS A 213 -9.46 15.37 -6.91
N GLY A 214 -9.19 14.08 -6.87
CA GLY A 214 -7.83 13.54 -6.82
C GLY A 214 -7.67 12.35 -5.90
N MET A 215 -6.44 11.86 -5.76
CA MET A 215 -6.15 10.68 -4.95
C MET A 215 -4.74 10.72 -4.35
N ILE A 216 -4.63 10.33 -3.09
CA ILE A 216 -3.33 10.11 -2.43
C ILE A 216 -3.22 8.64 -2.02
N VAL A 217 -2.21 7.95 -2.55
CA VAL A 217 -1.88 6.57 -2.22
C VAL A 217 -0.66 6.55 -1.29
N THR A 218 -0.80 5.91 -0.15
CA THR A 218 0.29 5.73 0.83
C THR A 218 0.72 4.27 0.85
N VAL A 219 1.96 3.99 0.42
CA VAL A 219 2.53 2.65 0.50
C VAL A 219 3.28 2.51 1.84
N ALA A 220 2.56 1.97 2.83
CA ALA A 220 3.09 1.66 4.15
C ALA A 220 3.75 0.27 4.19
N SER A 221 3.40 -0.55 5.17
CA SER A 221 3.85 -1.95 5.32
C SER A 221 3.09 -2.62 6.46
N LEU A 222 3.03 -3.93 6.49
CA LEU A 222 2.64 -4.69 7.69
C LEU A 222 3.55 -4.41 8.89
N ALA A 223 4.81 -4.02 8.63
CA ALA A 223 5.73 -3.58 9.69
C ALA A 223 5.20 -2.38 10.49
N GLY A 224 4.33 -1.55 9.91
CA GLY A 224 3.64 -0.47 10.62
C GLY A 224 2.70 -0.95 11.72
N TYR A 225 2.20 -2.16 11.63
CA TYR A 225 1.39 -2.80 12.68
C TYR A 225 2.21 -3.69 13.60
N VAL A 226 3.18 -4.42 13.04
CA VAL A 226 3.96 -5.44 13.75
C VAL A 226 5.44 -5.19 13.55
N THR A 227 6.10 -4.70 14.60
CA THR A 227 7.55 -4.45 14.59
C THR A 227 8.32 -5.75 14.82
N ALA A 228 9.38 -5.97 14.03
CA ALA A 228 10.35 -7.05 14.21
C ALA A 228 11.70 -6.50 14.70
N PRO A 229 12.54 -7.32 15.35
CA PRO A 229 13.94 -6.97 15.61
C PRO A 229 14.67 -6.55 14.33
N SER A 230 15.67 -5.69 14.44
CA SER A 230 16.46 -5.12 13.34
C SER A 230 15.67 -4.36 12.26
N LEU A 231 14.42 -3.99 12.56
CA LEU A 231 13.52 -3.16 11.71
C LEU A 231 12.80 -2.08 12.51
N VAL A 232 13.34 -1.66 13.64
CA VAL A 232 12.61 -0.78 14.57
C VAL A 232 12.38 0.61 13.98
N ASP A 233 13.39 1.22 13.38
CA ASP A 233 13.33 2.50 12.67
C ASP A 233 12.35 2.44 11.49
N TYR A 234 12.49 1.42 10.66
CA TYR A 234 11.59 1.19 9.52
C TYR A 234 10.14 0.99 9.97
N ALA A 235 9.90 0.13 10.96
CA ALA A 235 8.55 -0.14 11.47
C ALA A 235 7.92 1.13 12.09
N ALA A 236 8.70 1.92 12.84
CA ALA A 236 8.26 3.19 13.39
C ALA A 236 7.88 4.19 12.28
N SER A 237 8.72 4.32 11.23
CA SER A 237 8.42 5.18 10.08
C SER A 237 7.17 4.73 9.32
N LYS A 238 6.96 3.43 9.14
CA LYS A 238 5.76 2.90 8.47
C LYS A 238 4.50 2.99 9.35
N SER A 239 4.63 2.94 10.68
CA SER A 239 3.53 3.29 11.60
C SER A 239 3.14 4.76 11.47
N ALA A 240 4.13 5.66 11.36
CA ALA A 240 3.90 7.08 11.15
C ALA A 240 3.24 7.37 9.78
N ALA A 241 3.61 6.62 8.73
CA ALA A 241 2.96 6.72 7.42
C ALA A 241 1.49 6.28 7.45
N ILE A 242 1.14 5.25 8.25
CA ILE A 242 -0.26 4.86 8.49
C ILE A 242 -1.02 5.99 9.20
N ALA A 243 -0.45 6.54 10.28
CA ALA A 243 -1.06 7.64 11.02
C ALA A 243 -1.24 8.90 10.15
N PHE A 244 -0.25 9.23 9.30
CA PHE A 244 -0.38 10.28 8.28
C PHE A 244 -1.60 10.05 7.38
N HIS A 245 -1.75 8.85 6.84
CA HIS A 245 -2.85 8.49 5.96
C HIS A 245 -4.22 8.62 6.66
N GLU A 246 -4.34 8.12 7.89
CA GLU A 246 -5.57 8.19 8.69
C GLU A 246 -5.95 9.63 9.02
N GLY A 247 -4.97 10.43 9.46
CA GLY A 247 -5.16 11.86 9.74
C GLY A 247 -5.55 12.65 8.49
N LEU A 248 -4.84 12.45 7.37
CA LEU A 248 -5.15 13.08 6.09
C LEU A 248 -6.59 12.77 5.64
N SER A 249 -7.02 11.51 5.75
CA SER A 249 -8.38 11.11 5.37
C SER A 249 -9.45 11.87 6.16
N ALA A 250 -9.21 12.14 7.44
CA ALA A 250 -10.10 12.91 8.28
C ALA A 250 -10.06 14.41 7.91
N GLU A 251 -8.86 14.99 7.71
CA GLU A 251 -8.71 16.42 7.37
C GLU A 251 -9.33 16.77 6.02
N LEU A 252 -9.26 15.88 5.03
CA LEU A 252 -9.90 16.06 3.72
C LEU A 252 -11.38 16.41 3.85
N VAL A 253 -12.08 15.79 4.79
CA VAL A 253 -13.50 16.03 5.02
C VAL A 253 -13.73 17.21 5.96
N THR A 254 -13.01 17.22 7.10
CA THR A 254 -13.30 18.15 8.21
C THR A 254 -12.73 19.55 7.99
N HIS A 255 -11.52 19.66 7.44
CA HIS A 255 -10.82 20.93 7.24
C HIS A 255 -10.88 21.40 5.78
N TYR A 256 -10.47 20.56 4.84
CA TYR A 256 -10.34 20.95 3.43
C TYR A 256 -11.68 20.93 2.67
N LYS A 257 -12.74 20.35 3.24
CA LYS A 257 -14.07 20.22 2.62
C LYS A 257 -14.02 19.56 1.23
N ALA A 258 -13.10 18.62 1.08
CA ALA A 258 -12.83 17.90 -0.16
C ALA A 258 -13.15 16.39 -0.06
N PRO A 259 -14.39 15.99 0.22
CA PRO A 259 -14.77 14.59 0.47
C PRO A 259 -14.61 13.68 -0.75
N LYS A 260 -14.41 14.22 -1.96
CA LYS A 260 -14.18 13.43 -3.17
C LYS A 260 -12.70 13.11 -3.41
N VAL A 261 -11.77 13.77 -2.75
CA VAL A 261 -10.35 13.36 -2.79
C VAL A 261 -10.21 12.01 -2.11
N ARG A 262 -9.70 11.03 -2.85
CA ARG A 262 -9.60 9.64 -2.41
C ARG A 262 -8.30 9.37 -1.69
N THR A 263 -8.33 8.41 -0.78
CA THR A 263 -7.14 7.96 -0.06
C THR A 263 -7.02 6.43 -0.15
N VAL A 264 -5.85 5.96 -0.56
CA VAL A 264 -5.56 4.52 -0.62
C VAL A 264 -4.37 4.21 0.27
N LEU A 265 -4.56 3.31 1.23
CA LEU A 265 -3.48 2.79 2.07
C LEU A 265 -3.13 1.37 1.61
N MET A 266 -1.85 1.14 1.32
CA MET A 266 -1.30 -0.18 1.01
C MET A 266 -0.37 -0.63 2.13
N CYS A 267 -0.69 -1.76 2.76
CA CYS A 267 0.11 -2.40 3.80
C CYS A 267 0.50 -3.82 3.36
N GLN A 268 1.59 -3.93 2.62
CA GLN A 268 2.09 -5.21 2.13
C GLN A 268 3.08 -5.85 3.10
N ASN A 269 3.16 -7.17 3.03
CA ASN A 269 4.21 -7.98 3.64
C ASN A 269 5.50 -7.90 2.81
N TYR A 270 6.53 -8.68 3.19
CA TYR A 270 7.76 -8.78 2.42
C TYR A 270 7.47 -8.99 0.95
N THR A 271 8.13 -8.19 0.13
CA THR A 271 7.98 -8.21 -1.32
C THR A 271 9.35 -8.44 -1.94
N LYS A 272 9.46 -9.35 -2.91
CA LYS A 272 10.70 -9.72 -3.61
C LYS A 272 11.23 -8.57 -4.44
N THR A 273 11.83 -7.58 -3.77
CA THR A 273 12.49 -6.43 -4.38
C THR A 273 13.93 -6.36 -3.89
N LYS A 274 14.77 -5.56 -4.55
CA LYS A 274 16.15 -5.33 -4.11
C LYS A 274 16.24 -4.75 -2.68
N LEU A 275 15.20 -4.05 -2.22
CA LEU A 275 15.13 -3.51 -0.86
C LEU A 275 15.09 -4.63 0.19
N PHE A 276 14.44 -5.74 -0.11
CA PHE A 276 14.28 -6.90 0.78
C PHE A 276 14.91 -8.16 0.20
N GLU A 277 16.05 -8.04 -0.48
CA GLU A 277 16.82 -9.17 -0.97
C GLU A 277 17.35 -10.04 0.18
N GLY A 278 17.33 -11.35 -0.01
CA GLY A 278 17.77 -12.34 1.00
C GLY A 278 16.63 -12.92 1.84
N PHE A 279 15.40 -12.47 1.65
CA PHE A 279 14.24 -13.08 2.30
C PHE A 279 13.76 -14.35 1.60
N ASP A 280 13.17 -15.23 2.41
CA ASP A 280 12.66 -16.54 2.06
C ASP A 280 11.59 -16.53 0.94
N SER A 281 11.32 -17.71 0.41
CA SER A 281 10.39 -18.03 -0.68
C SER A 281 8.91 -17.57 -0.48
N LYS A 282 8.53 -17.19 0.73
CA LYS A 282 7.17 -16.76 1.10
C LYS A 282 6.88 -15.27 0.88
N ALA A 283 7.83 -14.53 0.32
CA ALA A 283 7.62 -13.12 0.01
C ALA A 283 6.66 -12.94 -1.17
N LEU A 284 5.90 -11.83 -1.15
CA LEU A 284 5.02 -11.45 -2.24
C LEU A 284 5.83 -11.11 -3.50
N PHE A 285 5.24 -11.35 -4.67
CA PHE A 285 5.78 -10.82 -5.91
C PHE A 285 5.50 -9.31 -6.01
N PRO A 286 6.46 -8.50 -6.48
CA PRO A 286 6.25 -7.05 -6.64
C PRO A 286 5.13 -6.74 -7.63
N GLU A 287 4.89 -7.59 -8.61
CA GLU A 287 3.78 -7.50 -9.55
C GLU A 287 2.42 -7.61 -8.84
N THR A 288 2.29 -8.48 -7.84
CA THR A 288 1.06 -8.64 -7.06
C THR A 288 0.73 -7.33 -6.33
N VAL A 289 1.73 -6.71 -5.69
CA VAL A 289 1.55 -5.45 -4.97
C VAL A 289 1.24 -4.29 -5.94
N ALA A 290 1.99 -4.20 -7.04
CA ALA A 290 1.79 -3.15 -8.04
C ALA A 290 0.40 -3.23 -8.69
N GLU A 291 -0.06 -4.44 -9.04
CA GLU A 291 -1.40 -4.65 -9.60
C GLU A 291 -2.50 -4.21 -8.64
N GLU A 292 -2.40 -4.53 -7.35
CA GLU A 292 -3.41 -4.12 -6.37
C GLU A 292 -3.42 -2.60 -6.14
N ILE A 293 -2.24 -1.94 -6.14
CA ILE A 293 -2.17 -0.48 -6.13
C ILE A 293 -2.88 0.10 -7.36
N VAL A 294 -2.53 -0.38 -8.56
CA VAL A 294 -3.11 0.16 -9.81
C VAL A 294 -4.60 -0.16 -9.93
N LYS A 295 -5.06 -1.34 -9.50
CA LYS A 295 -6.51 -1.64 -9.42
C LYS A 295 -7.24 -0.67 -8.49
N ALA A 296 -6.65 -0.32 -7.35
CA ALA A 296 -7.25 0.64 -6.43
C ALA A 296 -7.31 2.04 -7.04
N VAL A 297 -6.23 2.49 -7.67
CA VAL A 297 -6.15 3.77 -8.38
C VAL A 297 -7.22 3.83 -9.48
N LEU A 298 -7.22 2.87 -10.40
CA LEU A 298 -8.16 2.83 -11.52
C LEU A 298 -9.61 2.66 -11.08
N GLY A 299 -9.84 2.07 -9.91
CA GLY A 299 -11.15 1.97 -9.30
C GLY A 299 -11.73 3.30 -8.81
N GLY A 300 -10.90 4.36 -8.71
CA GLY A 300 -11.31 5.71 -8.31
C GLY A 300 -11.94 5.79 -6.92
N ARG A 301 -11.58 4.87 -6.00
CA ARG A 301 -12.17 4.77 -4.66
C ARG A 301 -11.11 4.65 -3.58
N SER A 302 -11.42 5.24 -2.44
CA SER A 302 -10.62 5.03 -1.22
C SER A 302 -10.65 3.57 -0.82
N LYS A 303 -9.48 3.04 -0.45
CA LYS A 303 -9.32 1.64 0.00
C LYS A 303 -8.23 1.51 1.03
N HIS A 304 -8.39 0.54 1.93
CA HIS A 304 -7.33 0.06 2.79
C HIS A 304 -6.96 -1.36 2.35
N LEU A 305 -5.79 -1.52 1.77
CA LEU A 305 -5.29 -2.76 1.20
C LEU A 305 -4.26 -3.38 2.14
N VAL A 306 -4.43 -4.64 2.46
CA VAL A 306 -3.47 -5.44 3.24
C VAL A 306 -3.13 -6.69 2.45
N LEU A 307 -1.85 -6.94 2.23
CA LEU A 307 -1.36 -8.12 1.52
C LEU A 307 -0.35 -8.91 2.36
N PRO A 308 -0.53 -10.23 2.52
CA PRO A 308 -1.67 -11.04 2.05
C PRO A 308 -2.99 -10.66 2.74
N GLU A 309 -4.13 -10.87 2.07
CA GLU A 309 -5.46 -10.44 2.56
C GLU A 309 -5.81 -11.00 3.96
N LEU A 310 -5.41 -12.25 4.25
CA LEU A 310 -5.61 -12.86 5.55
C LEU A 310 -4.91 -12.11 6.69
N ALA A 311 -3.83 -11.38 6.40
CA ALA A 311 -3.15 -10.57 7.41
C ALA A 311 -4.03 -9.44 7.95
N TRP A 312 -5.07 -9.00 7.20
CA TRP A 312 -6.07 -8.03 7.66
C TRP A 312 -6.78 -8.46 8.95
N GLY A 313 -7.04 -9.76 9.08
CA GLY A 313 -7.69 -10.31 10.26
C GLY A 313 -6.86 -10.20 11.55
N VAL A 314 -5.55 -10.08 11.43
CA VAL A 314 -4.60 -10.15 12.57
C VAL A 314 -3.74 -8.89 12.69
N ALA A 315 -3.06 -8.45 11.64
CA ALA A 315 -2.01 -7.44 11.72
C ALA A 315 -2.49 -6.08 12.26
N PRO A 316 -3.58 -5.47 11.78
CA PRO A 316 -4.08 -4.21 12.32
C PRO A 316 -4.59 -4.33 13.77
N LYS A 317 -4.98 -5.53 14.19
CA LYS A 317 -5.58 -5.81 15.51
C LYS A 317 -4.58 -6.28 16.55
N ILE A 318 -3.33 -6.55 16.16
CA ILE A 318 -2.33 -7.19 17.03
C ILE A 318 -2.08 -6.39 18.32
N ARG A 319 -2.16 -5.06 18.24
CA ARG A 319 -1.97 -4.19 19.40
C ARG A 319 -3.09 -4.31 20.45
N GLY A 320 -4.24 -4.89 20.09
CA GLY A 320 -5.35 -5.20 20.99
C GLY A 320 -5.28 -6.62 21.59
N PHE A 321 -4.34 -7.45 21.17
CA PHE A 321 -4.19 -8.80 21.73
C PHE A 321 -3.51 -8.77 23.10
N PRO A 322 -3.66 -9.83 23.92
CA PRO A 322 -2.93 -9.96 25.18
C PRO A 322 -1.42 -9.82 24.99
N LEU A 323 -0.73 -9.16 25.91
CA LEU A 323 0.71 -8.85 25.79
C LEU A 323 1.58 -10.08 25.56
N TRP A 324 1.27 -11.21 26.21
CA TRP A 324 2.02 -12.46 26.02
C TRP A 324 1.96 -12.97 24.57
N MET A 325 0.84 -12.78 23.86
CA MET A 325 0.74 -13.08 22.42
C MET A 325 1.56 -12.10 21.59
N GLN A 326 1.40 -10.80 21.84
CA GLN A 326 2.10 -9.75 21.11
C GLN A 326 3.61 -9.91 21.19
N TYR A 327 4.14 -10.02 22.40
CA TYR A 327 5.59 -10.13 22.63
C TYR A 327 6.13 -11.50 22.21
N GLY A 328 5.37 -12.57 22.38
CA GLY A 328 5.72 -13.89 21.88
C GLY A 328 5.89 -13.90 20.35
N MET A 329 5.00 -13.23 19.61
CA MET A 329 5.09 -13.11 18.17
C MET A 329 6.32 -12.28 17.75
N ARG A 330 6.52 -11.10 18.34
CA ARG A 330 7.67 -10.23 18.00
C ARG A 330 9.02 -10.92 18.24
N LYS A 331 9.17 -11.66 19.34
CA LYS A 331 10.40 -12.42 19.62
C LYS A 331 10.67 -13.51 18.58
N ARG A 332 9.63 -14.19 18.07
CA ARG A 332 9.79 -15.23 17.03
C ARG A 332 10.21 -14.67 15.68
N MET A 333 10.07 -13.35 15.47
CA MET A 333 10.47 -12.68 14.25
C MET A 333 11.96 -12.30 14.22
N ASP A 334 12.75 -12.61 15.25
CA ASP A 334 14.18 -12.29 15.34
C ASP A 334 14.99 -12.80 14.14
N ASN A 335 14.67 -14.01 13.68
CA ASN A 335 15.41 -14.64 12.57
C ASN A 335 15.13 -14.01 11.19
N MET A 336 14.11 -13.14 11.09
CA MET A 336 13.65 -12.64 9.79
C MET A 336 14.70 -11.77 9.08
N MET A 337 15.43 -10.94 9.85
CA MET A 337 16.42 -10.02 9.28
C MET A 337 17.83 -10.61 9.17
N LYS A 338 18.10 -11.81 9.69
CA LYS A 338 19.45 -12.41 9.70
C LYS A 338 20.02 -12.68 8.30
N SER A 339 19.16 -12.96 7.33
CA SER A 339 19.55 -13.20 5.93
C SER A 339 19.34 -11.98 5.03
N TRP A 340 18.96 -10.83 5.59
CA TRP A 340 18.73 -9.63 4.81
C TRP A 340 20.02 -9.11 4.16
N LYS A 341 19.97 -8.88 2.85
CA LYS A 341 21.04 -8.35 2.01
C LYS A 341 20.56 -7.16 1.19
N GLY A 342 19.49 -6.51 1.64
CA GLY A 342 18.79 -5.50 0.87
C GLY A 342 19.67 -4.34 0.43
N ARG A 343 19.37 -3.82 -0.74
CA ARG A 343 20.11 -2.72 -1.36
C ARG A 343 19.99 -1.43 -0.54
N GLN A 344 21.11 -0.84 -0.24
CA GLN A 344 21.20 0.52 0.28
C GLN A 344 21.36 1.50 -0.88
N VAL A 345 20.50 2.53 -0.92
CA VAL A 345 20.59 3.63 -1.88
C VAL A 345 21.10 4.85 -1.15
N VAL A 346 22.25 5.36 -1.57
CA VAL A 346 22.84 6.57 -1.04
C VAL A 346 22.07 7.77 -1.61
N GLN A 347 21.59 8.64 -0.75
CA GLN A 347 20.96 9.89 -1.16
C GLN A 347 22.03 10.94 -1.53
N PRO A 348 21.74 11.90 -2.44
CA PRO A 348 22.67 12.96 -2.78
C PRO A 348 23.13 13.77 -1.55
N SER A 349 22.22 14.05 -0.63
CA SER A 349 22.54 14.71 0.66
C SER A 349 23.53 13.93 1.55
N GLU A 350 23.54 12.60 1.47
CA GLU A 350 24.53 11.77 2.17
C GLU A 350 25.88 11.73 1.43
N ALA A 351 25.87 11.91 0.10
CA ALA A 351 27.10 11.95 -0.71
C ALA A 351 27.86 13.27 -0.53
N GLU A 352 27.16 14.39 -0.44
CA GLU A 352 27.73 15.72 -0.21
C GLU A 352 28.44 15.81 1.14
N GLU A 353 27.83 15.30 2.23
CA GLU A 353 28.48 15.22 3.54
C GLU A 353 29.78 14.41 3.52
N LYS A 354 29.86 13.32 2.74
CA LYS A 354 31.10 12.53 2.62
C LYS A 354 32.22 13.30 1.91
N VAL A 355 31.87 14.17 0.98
CA VAL A 355 32.85 15.02 0.28
C VAL A 355 33.36 16.11 1.21
N GLU A 356 32.51 16.74 2.01
CA GLU A 356 32.92 17.74 3.02
C GLU A 356 33.80 17.13 4.09
N ASP A 357 33.45 15.97 4.65
CA ASP A 357 34.30 15.26 5.63
C ASP A 357 35.66 14.87 5.04
N SER A 358 35.72 14.46 3.77
CA SER A 358 36.96 14.10 3.11
C SER A 358 37.84 15.32 2.81
N THR A 359 37.24 16.48 2.55
CA THR A 359 37.99 17.76 2.31
C THR A 359 38.54 18.35 3.60
N VAL A 360 37.86 18.17 4.73
CA VAL A 360 38.35 18.61 6.05
C VAL A 360 39.55 17.79 6.51
N LEU A 361 39.64 16.50 6.17
CA LEU A 361 40.77 15.63 6.48
C LEU A 361 42.05 15.97 5.67
N VAL A 362 41.89 16.55 4.47
CA VAL A 362 43.03 16.95 3.60
C VAL A 362 43.56 18.34 3.93
N ALA A 363 42.77 19.18 4.62
CA ALA A 363 43.18 20.54 5.03
C ALA A 363 43.88 20.59 6.40
N GLY A 364 44.08 19.46 7.06
CA GLY A 364 44.68 19.31 8.39
C GLY A 364 46.08 18.67 8.42
N GLU A 365 46.79 18.50 7.26
CA GLU A 365 48.17 18.07 7.17
C GLU A 365 49.14 19.24 6.90
#